data_493e7b7807b300e0b695d586439e9f1c
#
_entry.id   493e7b7807b300e0b695d586439e9f1c
#
_cell.length_a   1.000
_cell.length_b   1.000
_cell.length_c   1.000
_cell.angle_alpha   90.00
_cell.angle_beta   90.00
_cell.angle_gamma   90.00
#
_symmetry.space_group_name_H-M   'P 1'
#
loop_
_entity.id
_entity.type
_entity.pdbx_description
1 polymer ?
#
loop_
_entity_poly.entity_id
_entity_poly.type
_entity_poly.pdbx_seq_one_letter_code
_entity_poly.pdbx_strand_id
1 'polypeptide(L)'
;ISIKICHAAEQFQDLEDPMIHRDIKPENIVITPGGEVIFIDFGTMRSYKKDSQRDTFVVGTRGTAAPEQYGYTQTDQRTDVYAIGQTMLYMAIENYEQNQLSECDISRKMKKVIEKACSFEPDKRYADAAELGKAIEKCQEDNRKNGYKKVGAAVGLIVAGYILAVLFPCTTVVKNGKITADRNVTENQIT
;
A
#
# COMPACT_ATOMS: atom_id res chain seq x y z
N ILE A 1 2.91 1.86 8.67
CA ILE A 1 2.91 3.30 9.00
C ILE A 1 1.67 3.96 8.41
N SER A 2 1.40 3.91 7.10
CA SER A 2 0.29 4.62 6.44
C SER A 2 -1.09 4.39 7.10
N ILE A 3 -1.43 3.17 7.51
CA ILE A 3 -2.66 2.87 8.25
C ILE A 3 -2.69 3.61 9.59
N LYS A 4 -1.58 3.65 10.31
CA LYS A 4 -1.49 4.36 11.61
C LYS A 4 -1.63 5.87 11.43
N ILE A 5 -1.14 6.43 10.31
CA ILE A 5 -1.38 7.83 9.96
C ILE A 5 -2.87 8.08 9.75
N CYS A 6 -3.56 7.18 9.02
CA CYS A 6 -5.01 7.28 8.83
C CYS A 6 -5.77 7.20 10.15
N HIS A 7 -5.44 6.24 11.02
CA HIS A 7 -6.08 6.11 12.34
C HIS A 7 -5.84 7.33 13.24
N ALA A 8 -4.64 7.92 13.20
CA ALA A 8 -4.36 9.14 13.95
C ALA A 8 -5.17 10.34 13.42
N ALA A 9 -5.38 10.43 12.10
CA ALA A 9 -6.20 11.47 11.48
C ALA A 9 -7.70 11.27 11.77
N GLU A 10 -8.20 10.03 11.76
CA GLU A 10 -9.57 9.66 12.07
C GLU A 10 -9.99 10.18 13.45
N GLN A 11 -9.09 10.12 14.46
CA GLN A 11 -9.41 10.53 15.82
C GLN A 11 -9.92 11.96 15.95
N PHE A 12 -9.41 12.90 15.13
CA PHE A 12 -9.88 14.28 15.16
C PHE A 12 -10.93 14.57 14.09
N GLN A 13 -11.03 13.75 13.04
CA GLN A 13 -12.10 13.83 12.05
C GLN A 13 -13.44 13.31 12.58
N ASP A 14 -13.43 12.38 13.56
CA ASP A 14 -14.61 11.77 14.19
C ASP A 14 -15.12 12.53 15.42
N LEU A 15 -14.54 13.70 15.74
CA LEU A 15 -15.05 14.54 16.81
C LEU A 15 -16.46 15.06 16.51
N GLU A 16 -17.23 15.44 17.53
CA GLU A 16 -18.53 16.10 17.39
C GLU A 16 -18.41 17.36 16.50
N ASP A 17 -17.35 18.13 16.69
CA ASP A 17 -16.91 19.20 15.79
C ASP A 17 -15.68 18.70 15.03
N PRO A 18 -15.85 18.13 13.81
CA PRO A 18 -14.74 17.57 13.04
C PRO A 18 -13.62 18.59 12.80
N MET A 19 -12.40 18.17 13.04
CA MET A 19 -11.22 18.97 12.84
C MET A 19 -10.44 18.51 11.61
N ILE A 20 -9.85 19.47 10.89
CA ILE A 20 -8.99 19.23 9.73
C ILE A 20 -7.60 19.74 10.08
N HIS A 21 -6.57 18.89 9.88
CA HIS A 21 -5.19 19.23 10.24
C HIS A 21 -4.57 20.23 9.28
N ARG A 22 -4.75 20.03 7.97
CA ARG A 22 -4.32 20.89 6.86
C ARG A 22 -2.81 21.00 6.60
N ASP A 23 -1.96 20.33 7.41
CA ASP A 23 -0.50 20.29 7.20
C ASP A 23 0.09 18.93 7.60
N ILE A 24 -0.58 17.83 7.17
CA ILE A 24 -0.05 16.48 7.34
C ILE A 24 1.11 16.29 6.35
N LYS A 25 2.31 16.02 6.90
CA LYS A 25 3.54 15.81 6.13
C LYS A 25 4.55 15.04 6.99
N PRO A 26 5.60 14.45 6.40
CA PRO A 26 6.60 13.67 7.15
C PRO A 26 7.20 14.43 8.33
N GLU A 27 7.46 15.74 8.19
CA GLU A 27 8.05 16.59 9.23
C GLU A 27 7.14 16.78 10.45
N ASN A 28 5.82 16.64 10.26
CA ASN A 28 4.80 16.79 11.31
C ASN A 28 4.34 15.45 11.89
N ILE A 29 5.05 14.34 11.55
CA ILE A 29 4.73 12.98 12.00
C ILE A 29 5.89 12.44 12.83
N VAL A 30 5.60 12.08 14.07
CA VAL A 30 6.54 11.38 14.95
C VAL A 30 6.13 9.92 15.09
N ILE A 31 7.10 9.03 14.94
CA ILE A 31 6.91 7.60 15.20
C ILE A 31 7.58 7.29 16.53
N THR A 32 6.80 6.86 17.52
CA THR A 32 7.34 6.51 18.86
C THR A 32 8.15 5.21 18.79
N PRO A 33 8.98 4.91 19.79
CA PRO A 33 9.66 3.61 19.91
C PRO A 33 8.70 2.41 19.92
N GLY A 34 7.45 2.60 20.38
CA GLY A 34 6.37 1.60 20.32
C GLY A 34 5.72 1.46 18.93
N GLY A 35 6.15 2.29 17.97
CA GLY A 35 5.63 2.29 16.61
C GLY A 35 4.28 3.01 16.47
N GLU A 36 3.87 3.81 17.46
CA GLU A 36 2.68 4.67 17.34
C GLU A 36 2.98 5.92 16.53
N VAL A 37 1.99 6.42 15.81
CA VAL A 37 2.06 7.66 15.04
C VAL A 37 1.42 8.78 15.84
N ILE A 38 2.14 9.87 15.99
CA ILE A 38 1.69 11.10 16.65
C ILE A 38 1.90 12.26 15.70
N PHE A 39 0.85 13.06 15.48
CA PHE A 39 0.99 14.34 14.80
C PHE A 39 1.54 15.38 15.76
N ILE A 40 2.40 16.23 15.23
CA ILE A 40 2.91 17.43 15.90
C ILE A 40 2.55 18.65 15.04
N ASP A 41 2.57 19.85 15.63
CA ASP A 41 2.23 21.11 14.96
C ASP A 41 0.76 21.18 14.50
N PHE A 42 -0.12 21.52 15.44
CA PHE A 42 -1.53 21.74 15.22
C PHE A 42 -1.87 23.22 14.86
N GLY A 43 -0.88 24.05 14.52
CA GLY A 43 -1.06 25.47 14.27
C GLY A 43 -1.96 25.78 13.07
N THR A 44 -2.14 24.83 12.15
CA THR A 44 -2.99 24.94 10.96
C THR A 44 -4.36 24.30 11.13
N MET A 45 -4.59 23.59 12.24
CA MET A 45 -5.83 22.84 12.47
C MET A 45 -7.04 23.75 12.52
N ARG A 46 -8.15 23.30 11.97
CA ARG A 46 -9.42 24.04 11.92
C ARG A 46 -10.61 23.12 12.09
N SER A 47 -11.63 23.62 12.81
CA SER A 47 -12.97 23.00 12.83
C SER A 47 -13.63 23.14 11.47
N TYR A 48 -14.18 22.03 10.96
CA TYR A 48 -15.00 22.04 9.74
C TYR A 48 -16.36 22.69 10.02
N LYS A 49 -16.72 23.70 9.26
CA LYS A 49 -18.04 24.36 9.33
C LYS A 49 -18.77 24.17 8.00
N LYS A 50 -19.86 23.41 8.02
CA LYS A 50 -20.64 23.04 6.83
C LYS A 50 -21.15 24.23 6.03
N ASP A 51 -21.39 25.38 6.67
CA ASP A 51 -21.96 26.58 6.04
C ASP A 51 -20.95 27.60 5.55
N SER A 52 -19.63 27.30 5.65
CA SER A 52 -18.58 28.20 5.18
C SER A 52 -18.25 27.89 3.72
N GLN A 53 -18.26 28.92 2.85
CA GLN A 53 -17.99 28.74 1.42
C GLN A 53 -16.50 28.77 1.06
N ARG A 54 -15.65 29.38 1.89
CA ARG A 54 -14.20 29.52 1.64
C ARG A 54 -13.43 29.57 2.95
N ASP A 55 -12.19 29.13 2.90
CA ASP A 55 -11.25 29.34 3.99
C ASP A 55 -10.78 30.80 4.05
N THR A 56 -10.55 31.28 5.26
CA THR A 56 -10.15 32.67 5.49
C THR A 56 -8.69 32.94 5.10
N PHE A 57 -7.85 31.92 5.10
CA PHE A 57 -6.42 32.02 4.82
C PHE A 57 -5.95 30.84 3.95
N VAL A 58 -5.02 31.13 3.04
CA VAL A 58 -4.25 30.13 2.31
C VAL A 58 -3.21 29.54 3.28
N VAL A 59 -3.32 28.25 3.56
CA VAL A 59 -2.44 27.53 4.52
C VAL A 59 -2.01 26.20 3.90
N GLY A 60 -0.77 25.83 4.12
CA GLY A 60 -0.25 24.52 3.74
C GLY A 60 1.18 24.59 3.22
N THR A 61 1.84 23.44 3.20
CA THR A 61 3.22 23.30 2.74
C THR A 61 3.24 22.95 1.25
N ARG A 62 4.10 23.64 0.47
CA ARG A 62 4.26 23.32 -0.95
C ARG A 62 4.66 21.86 -1.14
N GLY A 63 3.93 21.14 -1.99
CA GLY A 63 4.12 19.71 -2.26
C GLY A 63 3.12 18.81 -1.53
N THR A 64 2.71 19.14 -0.31
CA THR A 64 1.74 18.35 0.48
C THR A 64 0.38 19.01 0.58
N ALA A 65 0.29 20.36 0.43
CA ALA A 65 -0.97 21.08 0.49
C ALA A 65 -1.91 20.69 -0.66
N ALA A 66 -3.15 20.40 -0.29
CA ALA A 66 -4.19 20.08 -1.27
C ALA A 66 -4.55 21.31 -2.12
N PRO A 67 -4.99 21.12 -3.39
CA PRO A 67 -5.30 22.22 -4.30
C PRO A 67 -6.29 23.23 -3.71
N GLU A 68 -7.31 22.79 -2.98
CA GLU A 68 -8.31 23.66 -2.34
C GLU A 68 -7.71 24.59 -1.28
N GLN A 69 -6.58 24.25 -0.66
CA GLN A 69 -5.90 25.09 0.32
C GLN A 69 -5.34 26.40 -0.28
N TYR A 70 -5.22 26.45 -1.60
CA TYR A 70 -4.81 27.67 -2.31
C TYR A 70 -5.97 28.67 -2.54
N GLY A 71 -7.10 28.49 -1.84
CA GLY A 71 -8.20 29.45 -1.82
C GLY A 71 -9.31 29.22 -2.84
N TYR A 72 -9.34 28.05 -3.49
CA TYR A 72 -10.38 27.75 -4.50
C TYR A 72 -11.72 27.37 -3.85
N THR A 73 -11.68 26.57 -2.77
CA THR A 73 -12.86 26.12 -2.02
C THR A 73 -12.55 26.00 -0.53
N GLN A 74 -13.54 25.63 0.27
CA GLN A 74 -13.34 25.30 1.68
C GLN A 74 -12.60 23.96 1.81
N THR A 75 -11.68 23.88 2.78
CA THR A 75 -11.04 22.60 3.18
C THR A 75 -12.02 21.77 4.00
N ASP A 76 -11.98 20.45 3.79
CA ASP A 76 -12.71 19.43 4.53
C ASP A 76 -11.81 18.21 4.83
N GLN A 77 -12.38 17.12 5.34
CA GLN A 77 -11.64 15.90 5.69
C GLN A 77 -10.82 15.33 4.51
N ARG A 78 -11.26 15.55 3.28
CA ARG A 78 -10.56 15.11 2.05
C ARG A 78 -9.27 15.90 1.78
N THR A 79 -9.09 17.04 2.41
CA THR A 79 -7.84 17.82 2.40
C THR A 79 -6.74 17.03 3.10
N ASP A 80 -7.05 16.44 4.27
CA ASP A 80 -6.11 15.60 5.00
C ASP A 80 -5.85 14.28 4.25
N VAL A 81 -6.87 13.71 3.57
CA VAL A 81 -6.69 12.54 2.69
C VAL A 81 -5.65 12.81 1.61
N TYR A 82 -5.70 13.99 0.97
CA TYR A 82 -4.70 14.37 -0.02
C TYR A 82 -3.30 14.47 0.60
N ALA A 83 -3.16 15.12 1.73
CA ALA A 83 -1.89 15.28 2.44
C ALA A 83 -1.31 13.93 2.90
N ILE A 84 -2.17 13.00 3.38
CA ILE A 84 -1.78 11.62 3.68
C ILE A 84 -1.31 10.91 2.39
N GLY A 85 -2.02 11.06 1.28
CA GLY A 85 -1.64 10.52 -0.02
C GLY A 85 -0.27 11.02 -0.47
N GLN A 86 0.01 12.32 -0.35
CA GLN A 86 1.32 12.91 -0.64
C GLN A 86 2.42 12.40 0.30
N THR A 87 2.09 12.22 1.59
CA THR A 87 3.01 11.61 2.55
C THR A 87 3.33 10.14 2.17
N MET A 88 2.33 9.38 1.73
CA MET A 88 2.54 8.02 1.23
C MET A 88 3.38 8.00 -0.05
N LEU A 89 3.16 8.94 -0.96
CA LEU A 89 3.96 9.11 -2.16
C LEU A 89 5.43 9.38 -1.79
N TYR A 90 5.66 10.35 -0.88
CA TYR A 90 6.99 10.66 -0.40
C TYR A 90 7.69 9.44 0.24
N MET A 91 6.98 8.67 1.06
CA MET A 91 7.52 7.43 1.65
C MET A 91 7.88 6.37 0.59
N ALA A 92 7.26 6.41 -0.59
CA ALA A 92 7.50 5.45 -1.66
C ALA A 92 8.65 5.85 -2.59
N ILE A 93 8.84 7.15 -2.87
CA ILE A 93 9.77 7.64 -3.90
C ILE A 93 10.64 8.82 -3.45
N GLU A 94 10.58 9.21 -2.18
CA GLU A 94 11.35 10.31 -1.56
C GLU A 94 11.15 11.69 -2.23
N ASN A 95 10.04 11.85 -2.96
CA ASN A 95 9.62 13.12 -3.55
C ASN A 95 8.09 13.18 -3.71
N TYR A 96 7.56 14.28 -4.27
CA TYR A 96 6.12 14.51 -4.45
C TYR A 96 5.68 14.46 -5.92
N GLU A 97 6.47 13.86 -6.81
CA GLU A 97 6.19 13.78 -8.23
C GLU A 97 5.42 12.49 -8.59
N GLN A 98 4.11 12.58 -8.71
CA GLN A 98 3.22 11.42 -8.96
C GLN A 98 3.57 10.63 -10.23
N ASN A 99 4.16 11.26 -11.25
CA ASN A 99 4.59 10.59 -12.49
C ASN A 99 5.66 9.51 -12.24
N GLN A 100 6.48 9.65 -11.19
CA GLN A 100 7.51 8.68 -10.83
C GLN A 100 6.95 7.47 -10.05
N LEU A 101 5.71 7.55 -9.55
CA LEU A 101 5.08 6.44 -8.81
C LEU A 101 4.97 5.16 -9.63
N SER A 102 4.86 5.27 -10.97
CA SER A 102 4.80 4.12 -11.87
C SER A 102 6.04 3.24 -11.82
N GLU A 103 7.22 3.81 -11.55
CA GLU A 103 8.52 3.14 -11.52
C GLU A 103 8.85 2.51 -10.16
N CYS A 104 8.15 2.92 -9.10
CA CYS A 104 8.39 2.44 -7.75
C CYS A 104 7.99 0.96 -7.58
N ASP A 105 8.75 0.20 -6.78
CA ASP A 105 8.51 -1.22 -6.48
C ASP A 105 7.47 -1.40 -5.35
N ILE A 106 6.29 -0.86 -5.52
CA ILE A 106 5.12 -1.14 -4.68
C ILE A 106 3.99 -1.77 -5.50
N SER A 107 3.06 -2.46 -4.83
CA SER A 107 1.98 -3.15 -5.54
C SER A 107 1.15 -2.17 -6.40
N ARG A 108 0.70 -2.64 -7.58
CA ARG A 108 -0.19 -1.84 -8.45
C ARG A 108 -1.45 -1.33 -7.73
N LYS A 109 -1.96 -2.11 -6.77
CA LYS A 109 -3.13 -1.71 -5.97
C LYS A 109 -2.79 -0.53 -5.06
N MET A 110 -1.62 -0.55 -4.42
CA MET A 110 -1.17 0.56 -3.57
C MET A 110 -0.92 1.83 -4.39
N LYS A 111 -0.33 1.71 -5.59
CA LYS A 111 -0.19 2.85 -6.52
C LYS A 111 -1.53 3.51 -6.77
N LYS A 112 -2.58 2.73 -7.09
CA LYS A 112 -3.94 3.25 -7.30
C LYS A 112 -4.55 3.90 -6.06
N VAL A 113 -4.23 3.41 -4.86
CA VAL A 113 -4.69 4.04 -3.61
C VAL A 113 -4.05 5.41 -3.46
N ILE A 114 -2.73 5.53 -3.67
CA ILE A 114 -2.01 6.80 -3.61
C ILE A 114 -2.54 7.77 -4.69
N GLU A 115 -2.66 7.32 -5.93
CA GLU A 115 -3.20 8.12 -7.04
C GLU A 115 -4.61 8.66 -6.74
N LYS A 116 -5.50 7.82 -6.19
CA LYS A 116 -6.84 8.24 -5.80
C LYS A 116 -6.79 9.27 -4.66
N ALA A 117 -6.00 9.03 -3.63
CA ALA A 117 -5.87 9.97 -2.50
C ALA A 117 -5.32 11.34 -2.97
N CYS A 118 -4.37 11.33 -3.91
CA CYS A 118 -3.75 12.53 -4.48
C CYS A 118 -4.51 13.13 -5.67
N SER A 119 -5.78 12.75 -5.91
CA SER A 119 -6.58 13.34 -6.97
C SER A 119 -6.74 14.85 -6.77
N PHE A 120 -6.66 15.63 -7.87
CA PHE A 120 -6.81 17.08 -7.83
C PHE A 120 -8.17 17.50 -7.26
N GLU A 121 -9.24 16.86 -7.75
CA GLU A 121 -10.61 17.11 -7.31
C GLU A 121 -10.92 16.36 -6.02
N PRO A 122 -11.38 17.03 -4.94
CA PRO A 122 -11.74 16.38 -3.68
C PRO A 122 -12.75 15.23 -3.83
N ASP A 123 -13.74 15.39 -4.72
CA ASP A 123 -14.79 14.40 -4.96
C ASP A 123 -14.27 13.07 -5.56
N LYS A 124 -13.08 13.07 -6.12
CA LYS A 124 -12.42 11.87 -6.66
C LYS A 124 -11.56 11.15 -5.62
N ARG A 125 -11.36 11.72 -4.45
CA ARG A 125 -10.59 11.14 -3.35
C ARG A 125 -11.41 10.15 -2.52
N TYR A 126 -10.85 9.66 -1.46
CA TYR A 126 -11.56 9.01 -0.35
C TYR A 126 -12.28 10.09 0.46
N ALA A 127 -13.41 9.74 1.07
CA ALA A 127 -14.25 10.70 1.80
C ALA A 127 -13.55 11.23 3.06
N ASP A 128 -12.78 10.38 3.72
CA ASP A 128 -12.09 10.66 4.98
C ASP A 128 -10.87 9.76 5.17
N ALA A 129 -10.16 9.94 6.28
CA ALA A 129 -8.99 9.13 6.62
C ALA A 129 -9.36 7.66 6.91
N ALA A 130 -10.56 7.39 7.44
CA ALA A 130 -11.03 6.04 7.72
C ALA A 130 -11.24 5.24 6.42
N GLU A 131 -11.87 5.83 5.39
CA GLU A 131 -12.05 5.19 4.08
C GLU A 131 -10.70 4.90 3.41
N LEU A 132 -9.76 5.84 3.48
CA LEU A 132 -8.40 5.64 2.99
C LEU A 132 -7.70 4.51 3.73
N GLY A 133 -7.79 4.47 5.06
CA GLY A 133 -7.23 3.41 5.91
C GLY A 133 -7.72 2.03 5.50
N LYS A 134 -9.04 1.85 5.35
CA LYS A 134 -9.66 0.60 4.87
C LYS A 134 -9.16 0.18 3.49
N ALA A 135 -8.95 1.13 2.58
CA ALA A 135 -8.41 0.83 1.24
C ALA A 135 -6.96 0.32 1.31
N ILE A 136 -6.14 0.89 2.19
CA ILE A 136 -4.76 0.46 2.43
C ILE A 136 -4.73 -0.95 3.04
N GLU A 137 -5.54 -1.21 4.07
CA GLU A 137 -5.68 -2.53 4.73
C GLU A 137 -6.05 -3.61 3.72
N LYS A 138 -7.03 -3.35 2.88
CA LYS A 138 -7.44 -4.28 1.81
C LYS A 138 -6.29 -4.58 0.85
N CYS A 139 -5.47 -3.59 0.49
CA CYS A 139 -4.28 -3.82 -0.33
C CYS A 139 -3.26 -4.73 0.34
N GLN A 140 -3.05 -4.57 1.66
CA GLN A 140 -2.11 -5.40 2.42
C GLN A 140 -2.60 -6.84 2.55
N GLU A 141 -3.90 -7.05 2.83
CA GLU A 141 -4.50 -8.37 2.88
C GLU A 141 -4.39 -9.13 1.55
N ASP A 142 -4.67 -8.45 0.45
CA ASP A 142 -4.58 -9.04 -0.89
C ASP A 142 -3.14 -9.43 -1.24
N ASN A 143 -2.18 -8.61 -0.88
CA ASN A 143 -0.76 -8.92 -1.07
C ASN A 143 -0.34 -10.14 -0.23
N ARG A 144 -0.79 -10.22 1.02
CA ARG A 144 -0.54 -11.38 1.91
C ARG A 144 -1.15 -12.66 1.34
N LYS A 145 -2.43 -12.62 0.92
CA LYS A 145 -3.13 -13.77 0.32
C LYS A 145 -2.43 -14.24 -0.97
N ASN A 146 -1.97 -13.32 -1.81
CA ASN A 146 -1.23 -13.66 -3.02
C ASN A 146 0.16 -14.25 -2.73
N GLY A 147 0.83 -13.77 -1.67
CA GLY A 147 2.09 -14.35 -1.19
C GLY A 147 1.92 -15.81 -0.78
N TYR A 148 0.92 -16.12 0.05
CA TYR A 148 0.63 -17.50 0.45
C TYR A 148 0.26 -18.41 -0.73
N LYS A 149 -0.51 -17.92 -1.72
CA LYS A 149 -0.81 -18.70 -2.94
C LYS A 149 0.44 -19.04 -3.74
N LYS A 150 1.37 -18.09 -3.90
CA LYS A 150 2.64 -18.34 -4.61
C LYS A 150 3.52 -19.36 -3.88
N VAL A 151 3.64 -19.25 -2.55
CA VAL A 151 4.40 -20.20 -1.72
C VAL A 151 3.75 -21.58 -1.77
N GLY A 152 2.42 -21.68 -1.62
CA GLY A 152 1.69 -22.94 -1.72
C GLY A 152 1.86 -23.62 -3.07
N ALA A 153 1.83 -22.87 -4.18
CA ALA A 153 2.09 -23.40 -5.52
C ALA A 153 3.53 -23.93 -5.67
N ALA A 154 4.53 -23.21 -5.15
CA ALA A 154 5.91 -23.62 -5.20
C ALA A 154 6.16 -24.92 -4.39
N VAL A 155 5.60 -24.99 -3.17
CA VAL A 155 5.66 -26.21 -2.34
C VAL A 155 4.96 -27.38 -3.02
N GLY A 156 3.78 -27.16 -3.63
CA GLY A 156 3.06 -28.17 -4.39
C GLY A 156 3.88 -28.76 -5.55
N LEU A 157 4.59 -27.91 -6.29
CA LEU A 157 5.48 -28.36 -7.39
C LEU A 157 6.67 -29.15 -6.87
N ILE A 158 7.28 -28.78 -5.75
CA ILE A 158 8.39 -29.52 -5.14
C ILE A 158 7.91 -30.89 -4.68
N VAL A 159 6.76 -30.97 -4.00
CA VAL A 159 6.17 -32.25 -3.53
C VAL A 159 5.80 -33.13 -4.72
N ALA A 160 5.17 -32.59 -5.76
CA ALA A 160 4.85 -33.35 -6.97
C ALA A 160 6.11 -33.87 -7.67
N GLY A 161 7.16 -33.07 -7.77
CA GLY A 161 8.46 -33.46 -8.32
C GLY A 161 9.11 -34.58 -7.50
N TYR A 162 9.05 -34.51 -6.16
CA TYR A 162 9.55 -35.56 -5.28
C TYR A 162 8.76 -36.86 -5.44
N ILE A 163 7.43 -36.80 -5.49
CA ILE A 163 6.56 -37.99 -5.71
C ILE A 163 6.88 -38.64 -7.06
N LEU A 164 7.02 -37.85 -8.12
CA LEU A 164 7.40 -38.37 -9.45
C LEU A 164 8.78 -39.02 -9.42
N ALA A 165 9.77 -38.46 -8.75
CA ALA A 165 11.10 -39.02 -8.62
C ALA A 165 11.12 -40.36 -7.82
N VAL A 166 10.24 -40.46 -6.81
CA VAL A 166 10.11 -41.70 -5.99
C VAL A 166 9.33 -42.78 -6.71
N LEU A 167 8.23 -42.43 -7.39
CA LEU A 167 7.39 -43.39 -8.10
C LEU A 167 7.97 -43.83 -9.45
N PHE A 168 8.80 -43.02 -10.07
CA PHE A 168 9.46 -43.30 -11.35
C PHE A 168 10.99 -43.09 -11.22
N PRO A 169 11.69 -43.95 -10.46
CA PRO A 169 13.13 -43.85 -10.36
C PRO A 169 13.76 -44.03 -11.75
N CYS A 170 14.54 -43.07 -12.18
CA CYS A 170 15.29 -43.14 -13.42
C CYS A 170 16.40 -44.19 -13.23
N THR A 171 16.18 -45.42 -13.72
CA THR A 171 17.23 -46.44 -13.76
C THR A 171 18.20 -46.10 -14.89
N THR A 172 19.42 -45.76 -14.53
CA THR A 172 20.50 -45.61 -15.50
C THR A 172 21.04 -46.96 -15.89
N VAL A 173 20.82 -47.39 -17.12
CA VAL A 173 21.43 -48.59 -17.67
C VAL A 173 22.71 -48.24 -18.40
N VAL A 174 23.83 -48.81 -17.94
CA VAL A 174 25.11 -48.68 -18.65
C VAL A 174 25.21 -49.79 -19.69
N LYS A 175 25.07 -49.42 -20.95
CA LYS A 175 25.27 -50.36 -22.08
C LYS A 175 26.46 -49.85 -22.90
N ASN A 176 27.46 -50.73 -23.05
CA ASN A 176 28.67 -50.45 -23.86
C ASN A 176 29.44 -49.15 -23.48
N GLY A 177 29.59 -48.89 -22.17
CA GLY A 177 30.36 -47.72 -21.69
C GLY A 177 29.71 -46.37 -21.91
N LYS A 178 28.47 -46.32 -22.39
CA LYS A 178 27.68 -45.08 -22.51
C LYS A 178 26.53 -45.10 -21.51
N ILE A 179 26.38 -44.01 -20.76
CA ILE A 179 25.27 -43.82 -19.82
C ILE A 179 24.08 -43.29 -20.64
N THR A 180 23.00 -44.08 -20.71
CA THR A 180 21.72 -43.63 -21.29
C THR A 180 20.62 -43.74 -20.23
N ALA A 181 19.80 -42.71 -20.12
CA ALA A 181 18.61 -42.72 -19.26
C ALA A 181 17.47 -43.40 -20.02
N ASP A 182 17.00 -44.58 -19.57
CA ASP A 182 15.84 -45.23 -20.14
C ASP A 182 14.68 -45.26 -19.12
N ARG A 183 13.51 -44.80 -19.52
CA ARG A 183 12.31 -44.70 -18.67
C ARG A 183 11.39 -45.91 -18.73
N ASN A 184 11.73 -46.97 -19.49
CA ASN A 184 10.84 -48.08 -19.81
C ASN A 184 11.41 -49.47 -19.49
N VAL A 185 12.20 -49.64 -18.43
CA VAL A 185 12.57 -50.99 -17.99
C VAL A 185 11.52 -51.48 -17.00
N THR A 186 10.52 -52.22 -17.52
CA THR A 186 9.61 -53.03 -16.72
C THR A 186 10.36 -54.22 -16.12
N GLU A 187 10.01 -54.64 -14.90
CA GLU A 187 10.61 -55.64 -14.00
C GLU A 187 10.81 -57.08 -14.55
N ASN A 188 10.69 -57.33 -15.83
CA ASN A 188 10.64 -58.69 -16.39
C ASN A 188 11.96 -59.20 -17.03
N GLN A 189 13.10 -58.61 -16.72
CA GLN A 189 14.40 -59.15 -17.17
C GLN A 189 15.44 -59.20 -16.05
N ILE A 190 15.11 -59.89 -14.95
CA ILE A 190 16.10 -60.42 -14.00
C ILE A 190 15.87 -61.89 -13.92
N THR A 191 16.50 -62.66 -14.81
CA THR A 191 16.88 -64.06 -14.65
C THR A 191 18.29 -64.21 -15.17
#